data_3df0feeefc1853ea9531d0744ae75eca
#
_entry.id   3df0feeefc1853ea9531d0744ae75eca
#
_cell.length_a   1.000
_cell.length_b   1.000
_cell.length_c   1.000
_cell.angle_alpha   90.00
_cell.angle_beta   90.00
_cell.angle_gamma   90.00
#
_symmetry.space_group_name_H-M   'P 1'
#
loop_
_entity.id
_entity.type
_entity.pdbx_description
1 polymer ?
#
loop_
_entity_poly.entity_id
_entity_poly.type
_entity_poly.pdbx_seq_one_letter_code
_entity_poly.pdbx_strand_id
1 'polypeptide(L)'
;MKNIKIKQIKALLKAMEKEDYDNASHALDDIIATRDSNLLEQVEQIAQNLHDTLEQFGSDSMLLQQTKHGLPDATERLEYVIQTTEEASNKTLSAAENVIALLETLESQATDDAQKGLINEAQSEVTEIMMAQSFQDLTGQVLNRVIMLVTSLEQSLMELINKSGIHIDDIPDPAESDEKRKAEEMKGIGPNVTKSSQQNVVNSQDDVDDLLGDLGI
;
A
#
# COMPACT_ATOMS: atom_id res chain seq x y z
N MET A 1 3.88 -36.43 21.83
CA MET A 1 3.86 -37.75 22.53
C MET A 1 5.21 -38.48 22.58
N LYS A 2 6.32 -37.91 22.12
CA LYS A 2 7.64 -38.60 22.08
C LYS A 2 8.50 -38.52 23.35
N ASN A 3 8.11 -37.77 24.38
CA ASN A 3 8.99 -37.45 25.50
C ASN A 3 8.70 -38.19 26.81
N ILE A 4 7.61 -38.94 26.92
CA ILE A 4 7.40 -39.82 28.05
C ILE A 4 8.35 -41.03 27.86
N LYS A 5 9.36 -41.14 28.74
CA LYS A 5 10.33 -42.24 28.62
C LYS A 5 9.63 -43.55 28.94
N ILE A 6 9.83 -44.56 28.11
CA ILE A 6 9.31 -45.93 28.33
C ILE A 6 9.58 -46.41 29.73
N LYS A 7 10.67 -45.98 30.34
CA LYS A 7 11.08 -46.28 31.73
C LYS A 7 10.02 -45.78 32.74
N GLN A 8 9.45 -44.57 32.55
CA GLN A 8 8.44 -43.97 33.44
C GLN A 8 7.14 -44.76 33.36
N ILE A 9 6.69 -45.09 32.14
CA ILE A 9 5.48 -45.91 31.93
C ILE A 9 5.65 -47.32 32.57
N LYS A 10 6.83 -47.93 32.43
CA LYS A 10 7.13 -49.21 33.06
C LYS A 10 7.16 -49.13 34.58
N ALA A 11 7.65 -48.03 35.16
CA ALA A 11 7.64 -47.83 36.58
C ALA A 11 6.21 -47.72 37.13
N LEU A 12 5.38 -46.92 36.46
CA LEU A 12 3.96 -46.79 36.80
C LEU A 12 3.23 -48.15 36.70
N LEU A 13 3.42 -48.85 35.59
CA LEU A 13 2.81 -50.18 35.40
C LEU A 13 3.21 -51.15 36.50
N LYS A 14 4.46 -51.24 36.84
CA LYS A 14 5.02 -52.12 37.89
C LYS A 14 4.50 -51.75 39.28
N ALA A 15 4.29 -50.49 39.59
CA ALA A 15 3.70 -50.03 40.85
C ALA A 15 2.20 -50.42 40.91
N MET A 16 1.45 -50.24 39.81
CA MET A 16 0.04 -50.66 39.74
C MET A 16 -0.15 -52.17 39.82
N GLU A 17 0.71 -52.97 39.17
CA GLU A 17 0.68 -54.45 39.29
C GLU A 17 0.91 -54.98 40.73
N LYS A 18 1.63 -54.18 41.55
CA LYS A 18 1.92 -54.50 42.95
C LYS A 18 0.93 -53.90 43.94
N GLU A 19 -0.12 -53.23 43.45
CA GLU A 19 -1.08 -52.48 44.24
C GLU A 19 -0.44 -51.43 45.17
N ASP A 20 0.77 -50.96 44.77
CA ASP A 20 1.53 -49.94 45.49
C ASP A 20 1.11 -48.53 44.98
N TYR A 21 0.01 -48.05 45.50
CA TYR A 21 -0.66 -46.84 45.03
C TYR A 21 0.15 -45.56 45.32
N ASP A 22 1.00 -45.54 46.37
CA ASP A 22 1.85 -44.40 46.68
C ASP A 22 2.96 -44.24 45.61
N ASN A 23 3.63 -45.31 45.26
CA ASN A 23 4.63 -45.30 44.20
C ASN A 23 4.00 -45.11 42.80
N ALA A 24 2.81 -45.58 42.57
CA ALA A 24 2.07 -45.33 41.33
C ALA A 24 1.72 -43.83 41.20
N SER A 25 1.26 -43.16 42.27
CA SER A 25 1.01 -41.72 42.30
C SER A 25 2.29 -40.93 41.99
N HIS A 26 3.38 -41.22 42.67
CA HIS A 26 4.66 -40.56 42.38
C HIS A 26 5.13 -40.74 40.96
N ALA A 27 4.98 -41.95 40.36
CA ALA A 27 5.37 -42.19 39.01
C ALA A 27 4.46 -41.44 38.00
N LEU A 28 3.18 -41.22 38.34
CA LEU A 28 2.26 -40.43 37.58
C LEU A 28 2.60 -38.92 37.62
N ASP A 29 2.89 -38.44 38.84
CA ASP A 29 3.31 -37.03 39.05
C ASP A 29 4.61 -36.73 38.29
N ASP A 30 5.56 -37.63 38.24
CA ASP A 30 6.79 -37.50 37.43
C ASP A 30 6.48 -37.42 35.92
N ILE A 31 5.51 -38.17 35.42
CA ILE A 31 5.09 -38.11 34.05
C ILE A 31 4.42 -36.77 33.71
N ILE A 32 3.56 -36.30 34.61
CA ILE A 32 2.86 -35.00 34.47
C ILE A 32 3.88 -33.86 34.51
N ALA A 33 4.79 -33.85 35.48
CA ALA A 33 5.85 -32.84 35.61
C ALA A 33 6.76 -32.80 34.37
N THR A 34 7.08 -33.95 33.78
CA THR A 34 7.90 -34.02 32.54
C THR A 34 7.13 -33.45 31.35
N ARG A 35 5.81 -33.67 31.26
CA ARG A 35 4.97 -33.09 30.22
C ARG A 35 4.86 -31.57 30.33
N ASP A 36 4.62 -31.07 31.54
CA ASP A 36 4.40 -29.65 31.80
C ASP A 36 5.70 -28.85 31.58
N SER A 37 6.85 -29.38 32.03
CA SER A 37 8.18 -28.82 31.78
C SER A 37 8.45 -28.68 30.26
N ASN A 38 8.11 -29.72 29.47
CA ASN A 38 8.28 -29.68 28.02
C ASN A 38 7.35 -28.67 27.33
N LEU A 39 6.13 -28.50 27.82
CA LEU A 39 5.20 -27.49 27.32
C LEU A 39 5.71 -26.07 27.59
N LEU A 40 6.21 -25.81 28.80
CA LEU A 40 6.80 -24.52 29.17
C LEU A 40 8.02 -24.20 28.32
N GLU A 41 8.92 -25.15 28.08
CA GLU A 41 10.08 -24.98 27.20
C GLU A 41 9.66 -24.64 25.77
N GLN A 42 8.61 -25.30 25.24
CA GLN A 42 8.09 -24.99 23.90
C GLN A 42 7.46 -23.58 23.84
N VAL A 43 6.73 -23.17 24.85
CA VAL A 43 6.16 -21.82 24.94
C VAL A 43 7.27 -20.77 25.02
N GLU A 44 8.31 -21.02 25.82
CA GLU A 44 9.47 -20.13 25.91
C GLU A 44 10.20 -20.00 24.55
N GLN A 45 10.41 -21.12 23.85
CA GLN A 45 11.00 -21.09 22.50
C GLN A 45 10.13 -20.31 21.49
N ILE A 46 8.81 -20.49 21.54
CA ILE A 46 7.91 -19.72 20.68
C ILE A 46 7.98 -18.23 21.01
N ALA A 47 7.98 -17.89 22.30
CA ALA A 47 8.09 -16.50 22.76
C ALA A 47 9.42 -15.88 22.31
N GLN A 48 10.53 -16.62 22.43
CA GLN A 48 11.84 -16.16 21.99
C GLN A 48 11.89 -15.97 20.48
N ASN A 49 11.44 -16.95 19.69
CA ASN A 49 11.36 -16.84 18.24
C ASN A 49 10.50 -15.64 17.78
N LEU A 50 9.41 -15.39 18.48
CA LEU A 50 8.55 -14.23 18.20
C LEU A 50 9.27 -12.93 18.53
N HIS A 51 9.98 -12.88 19.66
CA HIS A 51 10.78 -11.71 20.04
C HIS A 51 11.87 -11.42 19.02
N ASP A 52 12.65 -12.44 18.63
CA ASP A 52 13.73 -12.33 17.65
C ASP A 52 13.17 -11.87 16.28
N THR A 53 12.01 -12.38 15.89
CA THR A 53 11.32 -11.96 14.64
C THR A 53 10.90 -10.50 14.70
N LEU A 54 10.36 -10.04 15.82
CA LEU A 54 9.96 -8.64 16.01
C LEU A 54 11.19 -7.71 16.03
N GLU A 55 12.29 -8.14 16.66
CA GLU A 55 13.54 -7.38 16.66
C GLU A 55 14.14 -7.27 15.26
N GLN A 56 14.15 -8.37 14.49
CA GLN A 56 14.59 -8.34 13.09
C GLN A 56 13.73 -7.41 12.24
N PHE A 57 12.42 -7.47 12.41
CA PHE A 57 11.48 -6.58 11.73
C PHE A 57 11.74 -5.11 12.07
N GLY A 58 11.94 -4.81 13.34
CA GLY A 58 12.25 -3.46 13.81
C GLY A 58 13.64 -2.94 13.39
N SER A 59 14.59 -3.83 13.05
CA SER A 59 15.93 -3.46 12.56
C SER A 59 16.02 -3.26 11.04
N ASP A 60 14.97 -3.63 10.28
CA ASP A 60 14.93 -3.44 8.82
C ASP A 60 14.66 -1.97 8.48
N SER A 61 15.75 -1.21 8.32
CA SER A 61 15.69 0.22 8.01
C SER A 61 14.97 0.52 6.70
N MET A 62 15.04 -0.39 5.71
CA MET A 62 14.35 -0.21 4.43
C MET A 62 12.84 -0.33 4.60
N LEU A 63 12.38 -1.35 5.34
CA LEU A 63 10.97 -1.55 5.63
C LEU A 63 10.40 -0.38 6.44
N LEU A 64 11.14 0.09 7.45
CA LEU A 64 10.75 1.23 8.28
C LEU A 64 10.59 2.50 7.43
N GLN A 65 11.54 2.80 6.55
CA GLN A 65 11.48 3.95 5.64
C GLN A 65 10.33 3.83 4.63
N GLN A 66 10.12 2.64 4.07
CA GLN A 66 8.98 2.40 3.16
C GLN A 66 7.64 2.60 3.86
N THR A 67 7.53 2.18 5.13
CA THR A 67 6.29 2.38 5.89
C THR A 67 6.07 3.85 6.24
N LYS A 68 7.12 4.56 6.67
CA LYS A 68 7.02 5.98 7.08
C LYS A 68 6.80 6.93 5.90
N HIS A 69 7.43 6.66 4.75
CA HIS A 69 7.45 7.60 3.62
C HIS A 69 6.92 7.01 2.32
N GLY A 70 7.29 5.77 1.98
CA GLY A 70 6.97 5.18 0.69
C GLY A 70 5.49 4.89 0.48
N LEU A 71 4.80 4.37 1.50
CA LEU A 71 3.36 4.08 1.40
C LEU A 71 2.49 5.34 1.36
N PRO A 72 2.72 6.37 2.22
CA PRO A 72 2.03 7.65 2.10
C PRO A 72 2.28 8.34 0.75
N ASP A 73 3.51 8.38 0.27
CA ASP A 73 3.85 8.94 -1.05
C ASP A 73 3.12 8.22 -2.19
N ALA A 74 3.05 6.88 -2.14
CA ALA A 74 2.31 6.10 -3.13
C ALA A 74 0.80 6.44 -3.11
N THR A 75 0.22 6.64 -1.93
CA THR A 75 -1.17 7.05 -1.77
C THR A 75 -1.42 8.43 -2.38
N GLU A 76 -0.60 9.44 -2.07
CA GLU A 76 -0.71 10.77 -2.65
C GLU A 76 -0.61 10.76 -4.18
N ARG A 77 0.29 9.94 -4.75
CA ARG A 77 0.42 9.78 -6.22
C ARG A 77 -0.82 9.17 -6.85
N LEU A 78 -1.42 8.17 -6.20
CA LEU A 78 -2.65 7.56 -6.69
C LEU A 78 -3.83 8.53 -6.63
N GLU A 79 -3.96 9.32 -5.56
CA GLU A 79 -4.97 10.38 -5.44
C GLU A 79 -4.81 11.44 -6.55
N TYR A 80 -3.57 11.85 -6.81
CA TYR A 80 -3.28 12.77 -7.93
C TYR A 80 -3.69 12.20 -9.29
N VAL A 81 -3.43 10.91 -9.55
CA VAL A 81 -3.86 10.25 -10.80
C VAL A 81 -5.38 10.27 -10.92
N ILE A 82 -6.12 9.97 -9.84
CA ILE A 82 -7.59 10.03 -9.84
C ILE A 82 -8.05 11.44 -10.20
N GLN A 83 -7.56 12.45 -9.50
CA GLN A 83 -7.94 13.84 -9.73
C GLN A 83 -7.63 14.29 -11.17
N THR A 84 -6.41 14.03 -11.64
CA THR A 84 -5.98 14.45 -12.97
C THR A 84 -6.80 13.77 -14.07
N THR A 85 -7.11 12.48 -13.92
CA THR A 85 -7.94 11.76 -14.89
C THR A 85 -9.39 12.22 -14.87
N GLU A 86 -9.93 12.55 -13.70
CA GLU A 86 -11.26 13.14 -13.55
C GLU A 86 -11.35 14.51 -14.23
N GLU A 87 -10.39 15.39 -13.97
CA GLU A 87 -10.33 16.71 -14.62
C GLU A 87 -10.21 16.60 -16.15
N ALA A 88 -9.36 15.68 -16.65
CA ALA A 88 -9.20 15.45 -18.08
C ALA A 88 -10.48 14.90 -18.71
N SER A 89 -11.15 13.97 -18.05
CA SER A 89 -12.43 13.40 -18.51
C SER A 89 -13.50 14.47 -18.57
N ASN A 90 -13.67 15.29 -17.53
CA ASN A 90 -14.64 16.38 -17.48
C ASN A 90 -14.39 17.43 -18.58
N LYS A 91 -13.14 17.79 -18.85
CA LYS A 91 -12.78 18.67 -19.96
C LYS A 91 -13.14 18.06 -21.32
N THR A 92 -12.87 16.76 -21.50
CA THR A 92 -13.20 16.05 -22.73
C THR A 92 -14.71 15.98 -22.96
N LEU A 93 -15.50 15.64 -21.93
CA LEU A 93 -16.96 15.62 -21.99
C LEU A 93 -17.52 16.99 -22.34
N SER A 94 -17.07 18.05 -21.66
CA SER A 94 -17.51 19.41 -21.93
C SER A 94 -17.17 19.86 -23.37
N ALA A 95 -15.99 19.50 -23.87
CA ALA A 95 -15.62 19.77 -25.26
C ALA A 95 -16.52 18.98 -26.26
N ALA A 96 -16.82 17.72 -25.96
CA ALA A 96 -17.69 16.88 -26.77
C ALA A 96 -19.14 17.44 -26.83
N GLU A 97 -19.70 17.88 -25.70
CA GLU A 97 -20.99 18.53 -25.60
C GLU A 97 -21.04 19.82 -26.45
N ASN A 98 -19.99 20.63 -26.39
CA ASN A 98 -19.89 21.83 -27.23
C ASN A 98 -19.84 21.49 -28.73
N VAL A 99 -19.15 20.42 -29.12
CA VAL A 99 -19.10 19.95 -30.52
C VAL A 99 -20.49 19.48 -30.97
N ILE A 100 -21.23 18.74 -30.14
CA ILE A 100 -22.59 18.32 -30.44
C ILE A 100 -23.49 19.55 -30.69
N ALA A 101 -23.46 20.57 -29.82
CA ALA A 101 -24.23 21.78 -29.97
C ALA A 101 -23.90 22.54 -31.28
N LEU A 102 -22.64 22.56 -31.70
CA LEU A 102 -22.24 23.12 -32.99
C LEU A 102 -22.76 22.29 -34.15
N LEU A 103 -22.71 20.97 -34.07
CA LEU A 103 -23.25 20.08 -35.11
C LEU A 103 -24.77 20.21 -35.25
N GLU A 104 -25.53 20.35 -34.17
CA GLU A 104 -26.96 20.63 -34.17
C GLU A 104 -27.28 21.96 -34.87
N THR A 105 -26.44 22.98 -34.60
CA THR A 105 -26.58 24.27 -35.27
C THR A 105 -26.33 24.13 -36.78
N LEU A 106 -25.32 23.41 -37.19
CA LEU A 106 -25.00 23.12 -38.59
C LEU A 106 -26.10 22.31 -39.28
N GLU A 107 -26.63 21.30 -38.57
CA GLU A 107 -27.75 20.48 -39.10
C GLU A 107 -28.98 21.33 -39.42
N SER A 108 -29.32 22.29 -38.53
CA SER A 108 -30.42 23.18 -38.71
C SER A 108 -30.30 24.09 -39.95
N GLN A 109 -29.08 24.34 -40.43
CA GLN A 109 -28.75 25.16 -41.58
C GLN A 109 -28.53 24.33 -42.86
N ALA A 110 -28.34 23.01 -42.74
CA ALA A 110 -28.05 22.13 -43.86
C ALA A 110 -29.28 21.92 -44.71
N THR A 111 -29.14 22.20 -46.02
CA THR A 111 -30.21 22.04 -47.03
C THR A 111 -30.01 20.78 -47.87
N ASP A 112 -28.86 20.15 -47.83
CA ASP A 112 -28.49 18.97 -48.60
C ASP A 112 -28.50 17.72 -47.70
N ASP A 113 -29.12 16.65 -48.18
CA ASP A 113 -29.22 15.39 -47.44
C ASP A 113 -27.84 14.72 -47.22
N ALA A 114 -26.88 14.93 -48.13
CA ALA A 114 -25.51 14.43 -47.96
C ALA A 114 -24.79 15.14 -46.82
N GLN A 115 -24.98 16.46 -46.66
CA GLN A 115 -24.43 17.22 -45.54
C GLN A 115 -25.06 16.77 -44.21
N LYS A 116 -26.37 16.55 -44.15
CA LYS A 116 -27.02 16.02 -42.96
C LYS A 116 -26.52 14.62 -42.59
N GLY A 117 -26.25 13.78 -43.60
CA GLY A 117 -25.64 12.46 -43.34
C GLY A 117 -24.28 12.54 -42.66
N LEU A 118 -23.41 13.43 -43.12
CA LEU A 118 -22.09 13.65 -42.51
C LEU A 118 -22.19 14.25 -41.10
N ILE A 119 -23.13 15.15 -40.85
CA ILE A 119 -23.33 15.73 -39.52
C ILE A 119 -23.82 14.66 -38.55
N ASN A 120 -24.76 13.81 -38.93
CA ASN A 120 -25.23 12.71 -38.09
C ASN A 120 -24.11 11.68 -37.77
N GLU A 121 -23.26 11.39 -38.78
CA GLU A 121 -22.09 10.53 -38.55
C GLU A 121 -21.13 11.16 -37.54
N ALA A 122 -20.82 12.46 -37.67
CA ALA A 122 -19.97 13.17 -36.71
C ALA A 122 -20.56 13.21 -35.29
N GLN A 123 -21.89 13.40 -35.17
CA GLN A 123 -22.57 13.33 -33.85
C GLN A 123 -22.46 11.94 -33.22
N SER A 124 -22.58 10.88 -34.05
CA SER A 124 -22.40 9.51 -33.58
C SER A 124 -20.99 9.27 -33.02
N GLU A 125 -19.95 9.71 -33.75
CA GLU A 125 -18.56 9.59 -33.33
C GLU A 125 -18.27 10.35 -32.01
N VAL A 126 -18.80 11.58 -31.88
CA VAL A 126 -18.66 12.34 -30.63
C VAL A 126 -19.38 11.66 -29.47
N THR A 127 -20.55 11.07 -29.74
CA THR A 127 -21.30 10.30 -28.75
C THR A 127 -20.49 9.06 -28.28
N GLU A 128 -19.79 8.38 -29.19
CA GLU A 128 -18.91 7.28 -28.85
C GLU A 128 -17.73 7.73 -27.96
N ILE A 129 -17.14 8.91 -28.24
CA ILE A 129 -16.12 9.53 -27.40
C ILE A 129 -16.67 9.78 -25.99
N MET A 130 -17.87 10.32 -25.86
CA MET A 130 -18.51 10.55 -24.56
C MET A 130 -18.75 9.24 -23.79
N MET A 131 -19.24 8.20 -24.48
CA MET A 131 -19.42 6.88 -23.86
C MET A 131 -18.09 6.26 -23.44
N ALA A 132 -17.04 6.44 -24.25
CA ALA A 132 -15.70 5.94 -23.91
C ALA A 132 -15.15 6.58 -22.63
N GLN A 133 -15.53 7.82 -22.27
CA GLN A 133 -15.11 8.47 -21.03
C GLN A 133 -15.64 7.79 -19.76
N SER A 134 -16.62 6.90 -19.87
CA SER A 134 -17.14 6.13 -18.73
C SER A 134 -16.08 5.22 -18.06
N PHE A 135 -14.95 4.95 -18.76
CA PHE A 135 -13.81 4.22 -18.17
C PHE A 135 -13.22 4.94 -16.96
N GLN A 136 -13.33 6.27 -16.89
CA GLN A 136 -12.77 7.07 -15.81
C GLN A 136 -13.41 6.69 -14.46
N ASP A 137 -14.74 6.57 -14.40
CA ASP A 137 -15.44 6.15 -13.18
C ASP A 137 -14.97 4.76 -12.71
N LEU A 138 -14.89 3.80 -13.63
CA LEU A 138 -14.41 2.46 -13.31
C LEU A 138 -12.95 2.47 -12.83
N THR A 139 -12.09 3.23 -13.49
CA THR A 139 -10.68 3.37 -13.12
C THR A 139 -10.54 4.04 -11.75
N GLY A 140 -11.32 5.09 -11.48
CA GLY A 140 -11.38 5.76 -10.18
C GLY A 140 -11.78 4.82 -9.06
N GLN A 141 -12.80 3.97 -9.28
CA GLN A 141 -13.23 2.97 -8.31
C GLN A 141 -12.13 1.94 -8.02
N VAL A 142 -11.40 1.47 -9.04
CA VAL A 142 -10.29 0.52 -8.89
C VAL A 142 -9.14 1.17 -8.11
N LEU A 143 -8.74 2.39 -8.46
CA LEU A 143 -7.68 3.13 -7.78
C LEU A 143 -8.03 3.41 -6.31
N ASN A 144 -9.28 3.80 -6.01
CA ASN A 144 -9.73 3.97 -4.63
C ASN A 144 -9.63 2.68 -3.81
N ARG A 145 -9.90 1.52 -4.41
CA ARG A 145 -9.67 0.22 -3.73
C ARG A 145 -8.20 -0.04 -3.46
N VAL A 146 -7.32 0.32 -4.39
CA VAL A 146 -5.86 0.20 -4.19
C VAL A 146 -5.41 1.12 -3.07
N ILE A 147 -5.87 2.37 -3.02
CA ILE A 147 -5.59 3.31 -1.92
C ILE A 147 -6.01 2.71 -0.58
N MET A 148 -7.22 2.19 -0.46
CA MET A 148 -7.68 1.56 0.77
C MET A 148 -6.80 0.38 1.19
N LEU A 149 -6.32 -0.44 0.26
CA LEU A 149 -5.42 -1.55 0.54
C LEU A 149 -4.05 -1.06 1.01
N VAL A 150 -3.48 -0.04 0.36
CA VAL A 150 -2.19 0.57 0.75
C VAL A 150 -2.29 1.18 2.14
N THR A 151 -3.34 1.94 2.43
CA THR A 151 -3.57 2.55 3.75
C THR A 151 -3.76 1.48 4.84
N SER A 152 -4.49 0.39 4.55
CA SER A 152 -4.63 -0.73 5.48
C SER A 152 -3.30 -1.44 5.76
N LEU A 153 -2.47 -1.60 4.72
CA LEU A 153 -1.14 -2.17 4.85
C LEU A 153 -0.23 -1.26 5.70
N GLU A 154 -0.23 0.04 5.43
CA GLU A 154 0.48 1.05 6.20
C GLU A 154 0.13 0.97 7.69
N GLN A 155 -1.17 0.98 8.02
CA GLN A 155 -1.65 0.87 9.40
C GLN A 155 -1.18 -0.43 10.07
N SER A 156 -1.24 -1.55 9.36
CA SER A 156 -0.81 -2.85 9.88
C SER A 156 0.70 -2.89 10.14
N LEU A 157 1.50 -2.30 9.25
CA LEU A 157 2.95 -2.20 9.42
C LEU A 157 3.31 -1.24 10.57
N MET A 158 2.63 -0.09 10.68
CA MET A 158 2.80 0.83 11.82
C MET A 158 2.51 0.15 13.15
N GLU A 159 1.45 -0.67 13.20
CA GLU A 159 1.12 -1.42 14.42
C GLU A 159 2.20 -2.45 14.78
N LEU A 160 2.78 -3.13 13.78
CA LEU A 160 3.89 -4.06 13.97
C LEU A 160 5.16 -3.34 14.45
N ILE A 161 5.50 -2.19 13.86
CA ILE A 161 6.64 -1.35 14.26
C ILE A 161 6.48 -0.92 15.73
N ASN A 162 5.31 -0.42 16.11
CA ASN A 162 5.03 -0.03 17.48
C ASN A 162 5.15 -1.21 18.47
N LYS A 163 4.69 -2.41 18.08
CA LYS A 163 4.82 -3.64 18.88
C LYS A 163 6.27 -4.11 19.01
N SER A 164 7.14 -3.78 18.07
CA SER A 164 8.58 -4.06 18.17
C SER A 164 9.33 -3.11 19.12
N GLY A 165 8.63 -2.11 19.69
CA GLY A 165 9.21 -1.14 20.61
C GLY A 165 9.92 0.03 19.94
N ILE A 166 9.79 0.18 18.63
CA ILE A 166 10.32 1.30 17.86
C ILE A 166 9.23 2.33 17.67
N HIS A 167 9.54 3.61 17.90
CA HIS A 167 8.63 4.69 17.56
C HIS A 167 8.91 5.17 16.13
N ILE A 168 7.86 5.34 15.34
CA ILE A 168 7.98 5.73 13.93
C ILE A 168 8.66 7.09 13.76
N ASP A 169 8.54 7.97 14.77
CA ASP A 169 9.20 9.28 14.80
C ASP A 169 10.72 9.19 14.96
N ASP A 170 11.22 8.08 15.53
CA ASP A 170 12.66 7.85 15.70
C ASP A 170 13.33 7.32 14.42
N ILE A 171 12.55 6.97 13.39
CA ILE A 171 13.06 6.53 12.11
C ILE A 171 13.62 7.75 11.36
N PRO A 172 14.93 7.77 11.07
CA PRO A 172 15.53 8.89 10.37
C PRO A 172 14.89 9.04 8.98
N ASP A 173 14.66 10.27 8.58
CA ASP A 173 14.28 10.56 7.21
C ASP A 173 15.38 10.08 6.27
N PRO A 174 15.03 9.58 5.07
CA PRO A 174 16.03 9.12 4.11
C PRO A 174 17.04 10.23 3.90
N ALA A 175 18.33 9.93 4.10
CA ALA A 175 19.40 10.87 3.81
C ALA A 175 19.41 11.10 2.29
N GLU A 176 18.64 12.05 1.84
CA GLU A 176 18.66 12.49 0.46
C GLU A 176 20.01 13.16 0.19
N SER A 177 20.93 12.40 -0.38
CA SER A 177 21.98 13.06 -1.16
C SER A 177 21.26 13.63 -2.39
N ASP A 178 21.40 14.94 -2.62
CA ASP A 178 20.82 15.65 -3.78
C ASP A 178 21.09 14.93 -5.11
N GLU A 179 22.19 14.18 -5.19
CA GLU A 179 22.56 13.35 -6.33
C GLU A 179 21.67 12.11 -6.53
N LYS A 180 21.25 11.45 -5.45
CA LYS A 180 20.32 10.30 -5.54
C LYS A 180 18.92 10.75 -5.93
N ARG A 181 18.45 11.86 -5.37
CA ARG A 181 17.16 12.44 -5.71
C ARG A 181 17.09 12.86 -7.18
N LYS A 182 18.12 13.57 -7.67
CA LYS A 182 18.23 13.93 -9.10
C LYS A 182 18.33 12.70 -10.02
N ALA A 183 19.02 11.64 -9.59
CA ALA A 183 19.13 10.40 -10.37
C ALA A 183 17.82 9.61 -10.40
N GLU A 184 16.99 9.70 -9.38
CA GLU A 184 15.65 9.08 -9.31
C GLU A 184 14.63 9.90 -10.11
N GLU A 185 14.65 11.22 -10.01
CA GLU A 185 13.87 12.14 -10.84
C GLU A 185 14.15 11.93 -12.34
N MET A 186 15.41 11.68 -12.72
CA MET A 186 15.80 11.34 -14.10
C MET A 186 15.34 9.95 -14.56
N LYS A 187 15.01 9.04 -13.67
CA LYS A 187 14.52 7.70 -14.03
C LYS A 187 13.03 7.65 -14.43
N GLY A 188 12.36 8.78 -14.51
CA GLY A 188 10.97 8.85 -14.95
C GLY A 188 9.98 8.25 -13.97
N ILE A 189 10.20 8.43 -12.66
CA ILE A 189 9.32 7.96 -11.57
C ILE A 189 7.95 8.69 -11.56
N GLY A 190 7.66 9.45 -12.61
CA GLY A 190 6.41 10.20 -12.76
C GLY A 190 6.52 11.67 -12.31
N PRO A 191 5.43 12.43 -12.43
CA PRO A 191 5.41 13.84 -12.06
C PRO A 191 5.63 14.03 -10.56
N ASN A 192 6.24 15.17 -10.21
CA ASN A 192 6.55 15.56 -8.85
C ASN A 192 5.29 16.10 -8.16
N VAL A 193 4.45 15.23 -7.63
CA VAL A 193 3.09 15.57 -7.18
C VAL A 193 2.89 15.50 -5.67
N THR A 194 3.87 14.97 -4.93
CA THR A 194 3.76 14.84 -3.47
C THR A 194 4.13 16.13 -2.74
N LYS A 195 3.53 16.37 -1.57
CA LYS A 195 3.78 17.60 -0.78
C LYS A 195 5.25 17.76 -0.41
N SER A 196 5.95 16.67 -0.16
CA SER A 196 7.38 16.65 0.14
C SER A 196 8.22 17.06 -1.07
N SER A 197 7.81 16.70 -2.25
CA SER A 197 8.52 16.98 -3.50
C SER A 197 8.19 18.36 -4.07
N GLN A 198 7.06 18.96 -3.70
CA GLN A 198 6.64 20.30 -4.14
C GLN A 198 7.38 21.44 -3.44
N GLN A 199 8.08 21.18 -2.35
CA GLN A 199 8.78 22.25 -1.59
C GLN A 199 9.92 22.91 -2.36
N ASN A 200 10.41 22.30 -3.46
CA ASN A 200 11.52 22.82 -4.28
C ASN A 200 11.15 22.93 -5.77
N VAL A 201 9.87 22.98 -6.10
CA VAL A 201 9.41 23.11 -7.49
C VAL A 201 9.03 24.56 -7.77
N VAL A 202 9.54 25.07 -8.87
CA VAL A 202 9.14 26.36 -9.45
C VAL A 202 7.69 26.24 -9.92
N ASN A 203 6.77 26.89 -9.22
CA ASN A 203 5.34 26.78 -9.46
C ASN A 203 4.74 28.00 -10.17
N SER A 204 5.50 29.10 -10.27
CA SER A 204 5.04 30.34 -10.87
C SER A 204 6.04 30.91 -11.88
N GLN A 205 5.56 31.80 -12.75
CA GLN A 205 6.43 32.54 -13.65
C GLN A 205 7.41 33.45 -12.84
N ASP A 206 6.97 33.99 -11.71
CA ASP A 206 7.80 34.81 -10.84
C ASP A 206 8.98 34.03 -10.27
N ASP A 207 8.77 32.75 -9.89
CA ASP A 207 9.85 31.85 -9.41
C ASP A 207 10.88 31.54 -10.53
N VAL A 208 10.42 31.46 -11.79
CA VAL A 208 11.31 31.31 -12.96
C VAL A 208 12.13 32.57 -13.17
N ASP A 209 11.52 33.74 -13.05
CA ASP A 209 12.17 35.04 -13.25
C ASP A 209 13.20 35.31 -12.13
N ASP A 210 12.87 34.91 -10.87
CA ASP A 210 13.82 34.95 -9.75
C ASP A 210 15.02 34.04 -9.96
N LEU A 211 14.80 32.80 -10.45
CA LEU A 211 15.86 31.86 -10.80
C LEU A 211 16.76 32.37 -11.95
N LEU A 212 16.18 33.01 -12.96
CA LEU A 212 16.91 33.62 -14.07
C LEU A 212 17.69 34.84 -13.58
N GLY A 213 17.13 35.61 -12.66
CA GLY A 213 17.81 36.73 -12.02
C GLY A 213 19.03 36.33 -11.19
N ASP A 214 18.94 35.20 -10.46
CA ASP A 214 20.05 34.62 -9.68
C ASP A 214 21.15 34.05 -10.58
N LEU A 215 20.81 33.57 -11.78
CA LEU A 215 21.76 33.10 -12.79
C LEU A 215 22.39 34.22 -13.62
N GLY A 216 21.92 35.49 -13.44
CA GLY A 216 22.46 36.65 -14.12
C GLY A 216 22.12 36.74 -15.62
N ILE A 217 20.97 36.19 -16.01
CA ILE A 217 20.44 36.21 -17.38
C ILE A 217 19.26 37.19 -17.45
#